data_b993ecd792cad632ce20aca38dad3bc0
#
_entry.id   b993ecd792cad632ce20aca38dad3bc0
#
_cell.length_a   1.000
_cell.length_b   1.000
_cell.length_c   1.000
_cell.angle_alpha   90.00
_cell.angle_beta   90.00
_cell.angle_gamma   90.00
#
_symmetry.space_group_name_H-M   'P 1'
#
loop_
_entity.id
_entity.type
_entity.pdbx_description
1 polymer ?
#
loop_
_entity_poly.entity_id
_entity_poly.type
_entity_poly.pdbx_seq_one_letter_code
_entity_poly.pdbx_strand_id
1 'polypeptide(L)'
;EYAKALIRRKSPIRPITVLRQGSGYHDTGFSDVFCSASAIRKELEANASNGGEGLPASVLQGMPSFAGRFLEQAYPVFLNDFSTLLNTALLRMTAASDPFEQYLDVSDDLAARIRKELLSFSSFEDRIGALKTRQYTYTRISRALLHLLLGITDQEIMAGRAADYAPYARVLGFNRGASAVLSDIKKRGTIPLITKTADAGDLLEGTAWEMFQKDLFCSHLYQAVVSGKYHTRLKNEYTHSVVMKS
;
A
#
# COMPACT_ATOMS: atom_id res chain seq x y z
N GLU A 1 -3.48 -19.07 -1.12
CA GLU A 1 -2.41 -18.75 -0.19
C GLU A 1 -2.80 -19.01 1.27
N TYR A 2 -3.96 -18.53 1.78
CA TYR A 2 -4.37 -18.78 3.19
C TYR A 2 -4.43 -20.26 3.56
N ALA A 3 -5.08 -21.11 2.73
CA ALA A 3 -5.14 -22.55 2.97
C ALA A 3 -3.75 -23.19 2.98
N LYS A 4 -2.85 -22.76 2.07
CA LYS A 4 -1.46 -23.23 2.02
C LYS A 4 -0.69 -22.85 3.30
N ALA A 5 -0.89 -21.64 3.81
CA ALA A 5 -0.26 -21.18 5.05
C ALA A 5 -0.75 -21.98 6.26
N LEU A 6 -2.06 -22.26 6.36
CA LEU A 6 -2.65 -23.06 7.43
C LEU A 6 -2.08 -24.48 7.46
N ILE A 7 -2.00 -25.13 6.28
CA ILE A 7 -1.42 -26.48 6.15
C ILE A 7 0.05 -26.48 6.52
N ARG A 8 0.83 -25.55 5.97
CA ARG A 8 2.29 -25.44 6.21
C ARG A 8 2.60 -25.24 7.70
N ARG A 9 1.79 -24.42 8.39
CA ARG A 9 1.97 -24.11 9.81
C ARG A 9 1.25 -25.10 10.73
N LYS A 10 0.58 -26.11 10.20
CA LYS A 10 -0.26 -27.06 10.97
C LYS A 10 -1.20 -26.32 11.92
N SER A 11 -1.78 -25.23 11.45
CA SER A 11 -2.60 -24.32 12.25
C SER A 11 -3.95 -24.98 12.60
N PRO A 12 -4.46 -24.84 13.84
CA PRO A 12 -5.78 -25.31 14.22
C PRO A 12 -6.92 -24.42 13.69
N ILE A 13 -6.61 -23.31 13.04
CA ILE A 13 -7.59 -22.38 12.50
C ILE A 13 -8.37 -23.07 11.37
N ARG A 14 -9.70 -23.07 11.47
CA ARG A 14 -10.60 -23.56 10.41
C ARG A 14 -10.98 -22.42 9.48
N PRO A 15 -10.68 -22.52 8.17
CA PRO A 15 -11.11 -21.52 7.21
C PRO A 15 -12.63 -21.60 7.01
N ILE A 16 -13.30 -20.46 7.04
CA ILE A 16 -14.71 -20.32 6.73
C ILE A 16 -14.81 -19.48 5.46
N THR A 17 -15.55 -19.99 4.47
CA THR A 17 -15.82 -19.27 3.23
C THR A 17 -17.15 -18.55 3.32
N VAL A 18 -17.19 -17.31 2.86
CA VAL A 18 -18.42 -16.52 2.74
C VAL A 18 -18.68 -16.30 1.25
N LEU A 19 -19.88 -16.64 0.80
CA LEU A 19 -20.29 -16.43 -0.59
C LEU A 19 -20.38 -14.94 -0.86
N ARG A 20 -19.66 -14.48 -1.89
CA ARG A 20 -19.74 -13.09 -2.34
C ARG A 20 -21.12 -12.83 -2.96
N GLN A 21 -21.75 -11.72 -2.57
CA GLN A 21 -22.99 -11.24 -3.16
C GLN A 21 -22.74 -9.94 -3.94
N GLY A 22 -23.53 -9.69 -5.01
CA GLY A 22 -23.40 -8.52 -5.87
C GLY A 22 -22.36 -8.71 -6.97
N SER A 23 -21.62 -7.65 -7.30
CA SER A 23 -20.68 -7.60 -8.43
C SER A 23 -19.51 -8.58 -8.29
N GLY A 24 -19.06 -9.14 -9.41
CA GLY A 24 -17.84 -9.94 -9.50
C GLY A 24 -16.60 -9.15 -9.07
N TYR A 25 -15.49 -9.84 -8.81
CA TYR A 25 -14.26 -9.22 -8.31
C TYR A 25 -13.66 -8.19 -9.29
N HIS A 26 -13.80 -8.42 -10.58
CA HIS A 26 -13.26 -7.58 -11.65
C HIS A 26 -14.30 -6.71 -12.36
N ASP A 27 -15.55 -6.75 -11.91
CA ASP A 27 -16.59 -5.93 -12.52
C ASP A 27 -16.31 -4.45 -12.31
N THR A 28 -16.38 -3.68 -13.40
CA THR A 28 -16.16 -2.23 -13.39
C THR A 28 -17.46 -1.44 -13.51
N GLY A 29 -18.58 -2.12 -13.64
CA GLY A 29 -19.92 -1.52 -13.66
C GLY A 29 -20.52 -1.38 -12.26
N PHE A 30 -21.45 -0.46 -12.11
CA PHE A 30 -22.26 -0.33 -10.90
C PHE A 30 -23.45 -1.29 -10.95
N SER A 31 -23.68 -2.02 -9.86
CA SER A 31 -24.83 -2.88 -9.66
C SER A 31 -25.73 -2.32 -8.56
N ASP A 32 -26.99 -2.73 -8.55
CA ASP A 32 -28.00 -2.18 -7.64
C ASP A 32 -27.81 -2.55 -6.15
N VAL A 33 -26.86 -3.45 -5.82
CA VAL A 33 -26.69 -3.92 -4.44
C VAL A 33 -25.34 -3.48 -3.87
N PHE A 34 -24.24 -4.02 -4.42
CA PHE A 34 -22.88 -3.65 -4.00
C PHE A 34 -21.94 -3.67 -5.21
N CYS A 35 -21.18 -2.59 -5.35
CA CYS A 35 -20.19 -2.49 -6.41
C CYS A 35 -18.87 -3.15 -6.02
N SER A 36 -18.06 -3.51 -7.02
CA SER A 36 -16.69 -3.94 -6.78
C SER A 36 -15.83 -2.75 -6.31
N ALA A 37 -14.79 -3.02 -5.54
CA ALA A 37 -13.81 -1.99 -5.19
C ALA A 37 -13.11 -1.39 -6.43
N SER A 38 -13.03 -2.14 -7.52
CA SER A 38 -12.49 -1.66 -8.80
C SER A 38 -13.41 -0.65 -9.47
N ALA A 39 -14.73 -0.88 -9.45
CA ALA A 39 -15.72 0.08 -9.95
C ALA A 39 -15.67 1.39 -9.15
N ILE A 40 -15.66 1.29 -7.83
CA ILE A 40 -15.59 2.45 -6.93
C ILE A 40 -14.33 3.28 -7.19
N ARG A 41 -13.13 2.64 -7.25
CA ARG A 41 -11.87 3.34 -7.52
C ARG A 41 -11.88 4.05 -8.88
N LYS A 42 -12.37 3.38 -9.91
CA LYS A 42 -12.46 3.94 -11.26
C LYS A 42 -13.34 5.18 -11.31
N GLU A 43 -14.47 5.15 -10.62
CA GLU A 43 -15.40 6.28 -10.56
C GLU A 43 -14.80 7.46 -9.76
N LEU A 44 -14.14 7.18 -8.64
CA LEU A 44 -13.44 8.20 -7.85
C LEU A 44 -12.33 8.88 -8.67
N GLU A 45 -11.58 8.11 -9.44
CA GLU A 45 -10.50 8.61 -10.28
C GLU A 45 -11.03 9.45 -11.45
N ALA A 46 -12.09 8.98 -12.10
CA ALA A 46 -12.76 9.73 -13.17
C ALA A 46 -13.35 11.05 -12.63
N ASN A 47 -13.98 11.04 -11.47
CA ASN A 47 -14.50 12.25 -10.83
C ASN A 47 -13.38 13.25 -10.52
N ALA A 48 -12.29 12.78 -9.91
CA ALA A 48 -11.14 13.62 -9.59
C ALA A 48 -10.47 14.22 -10.84
N SER A 49 -10.34 13.43 -11.91
CA SER A 49 -9.75 13.87 -13.18
C SER A 49 -10.60 14.92 -13.90
N ASN A 50 -11.92 14.90 -13.69
CA ASN A 50 -12.86 15.86 -14.28
C ASN A 50 -13.08 17.10 -13.39
N GLY A 51 -12.29 17.27 -12.32
CA GLY A 51 -12.42 18.39 -11.39
C GLY A 51 -13.67 18.33 -10.50
N GLY A 52 -14.27 17.14 -10.35
CA GLY A 52 -15.42 16.94 -9.48
C GLY A 52 -15.06 17.11 -8.00
N GLU A 53 -15.89 17.83 -7.27
CA GLU A 53 -15.77 17.99 -5.82
C GLU A 53 -16.63 16.94 -5.10
N GLY A 54 -16.08 16.37 -4.02
CA GLY A 54 -16.77 15.39 -3.20
C GLY A 54 -16.88 13.99 -3.82
N LEU A 55 -17.77 13.16 -3.25
CA LEU A 55 -17.99 11.79 -3.70
C LEU A 55 -19.18 11.72 -4.67
N PRO A 56 -19.02 11.04 -5.82
CA PRO A 56 -20.13 10.77 -6.72
C PRO A 56 -21.26 10.00 -6.01
N ALA A 57 -22.51 10.34 -6.34
CA ALA A 57 -23.68 9.63 -5.80
C ALA A 57 -23.67 8.13 -6.11
N SER A 58 -23.17 7.75 -7.29
CA SER A 58 -22.95 6.36 -7.70
C SER A 58 -22.04 5.60 -6.74
N VAL A 59 -20.97 6.22 -6.28
CA VAL A 59 -20.05 5.65 -5.29
C VAL A 59 -20.73 5.39 -3.96
N LEU A 60 -21.49 6.38 -3.48
CA LEU A 60 -22.22 6.27 -2.20
C LEU A 60 -23.32 5.20 -2.24
N GLN A 61 -24.00 5.03 -3.37
CA GLN A 61 -25.01 3.98 -3.56
C GLN A 61 -24.39 2.60 -3.68
N GLY A 62 -23.17 2.50 -4.22
CA GLY A 62 -22.46 1.25 -4.46
C GLY A 62 -21.78 0.62 -3.24
N MET A 63 -21.92 1.22 -2.03
CA MET A 63 -21.27 0.76 -0.81
C MET A 63 -22.18 0.91 0.43
N PRO A 64 -21.87 0.19 1.54
CA PRO A 64 -22.56 0.42 2.80
C PRO A 64 -22.42 1.86 3.29
N SER A 65 -23.48 2.45 3.84
CA SER A 65 -23.53 3.86 4.26
C SER A 65 -22.43 4.25 5.26
N PHE A 66 -22.02 3.33 6.14
CA PHE A 66 -20.92 3.59 7.07
C PHE A 66 -19.57 3.76 6.33
N ALA A 67 -19.33 2.99 5.26
CA ALA A 67 -18.12 3.11 4.46
C ALA A 67 -18.09 4.42 3.68
N GLY A 68 -19.23 4.86 3.14
CA GLY A 68 -19.37 6.17 2.49
C GLY A 68 -18.94 7.32 3.41
N ARG A 69 -19.39 7.34 4.67
CA ARG A 69 -19.00 8.36 5.65
C ARG A 69 -17.50 8.41 5.94
N PHE A 70 -16.81 7.28 5.94
CA PHE A 70 -15.34 7.26 6.05
C PHE A 70 -14.67 7.79 4.79
N LEU A 71 -15.20 7.45 3.64
CA LEU A 71 -14.65 7.88 2.36
C LEU A 71 -14.81 9.39 2.13
N GLU A 72 -15.90 10.01 2.63
CA GLU A 72 -16.11 11.45 2.63
C GLU A 72 -15.01 12.23 3.37
N GLN A 73 -14.38 11.60 4.37
CA GLN A 73 -13.28 12.18 5.14
C GLN A 73 -11.90 11.78 4.61
N ALA A 74 -11.85 10.94 3.58
CA ALA A 74 -10.61 10.46 3.02
C ALA A 74 -10.06 11.43 1.96
N TYR A 75 -8.76 11.30 1.71
CA TYR A 75 -8.03 12.02 0.67
C TYR A 75 -7.60 11.02 -0.42
N PRO A 76 -8.44 10.74 -1.43
CA PRO A 76 -8.13 9.75 -2.45
C PRO A 76 -6.86 10.09 -3.25
N VAL A 77 -5.92 9.16 -3.30
CA VAL A 77 -4.68 9.27 -4.05
C VAL A 77 -4.61 8.14 -5.06
N PHE A 78 -4.25 8.45 -6.29
CA PHE A 78 -4.17 7.53 -7.41
C PHE A 78 -2.74 7.40 -7.91
N LEU A 79 -2.46 6.42 -8.75
CA LEU A 79 -1.11 6.16 -9.26
C LEU A 79 -0.50 7.40 -9.94
N ASN A 80 -1.30 8.14 -10.71
CA ASN A 80 -0.82 9.31 -11.43
C ASN A 80 -0.38 10.47 -10.53
N ASP A 81 -0.86 10.53 -9.29
CA ASP A 81 -0.40 11.51 -8.29
C ASP A 81 1.08 11.31 -7.92
N PHE A 82 1.64 10.12 -8.18
CA PHE A 82 3.05 9.78 -7.96
C PHE A 82 3.94 9.95 -9.19
N SER A 83 3.42 10.40 -10.32
CA SER A 83 4.15 10.46 -11.60
C SER A 83 5.46 11.26 -11.51
N THR A 84 5.42 12.45 -10.95
CA THR A 84 6.61 13.31 -10.78
C THR A 84 7.64 12.66 -9.84
N LEU A 85 7.18 12.04 -8.76
CA LEU A 85 8.05 11.34 -7.81
C LEU A 85 8.73 10.14 -8.46
N LEU A 86 8.00 9.35 -9.25
CA LEU A 86 8.56 8.23 -10.00
C LEU A 86 9.59 8.71 -11.03
N ASN A 87 9.26 9.72 -11.84
CA ASN A 87 10.18 10.28 -12.82
C ASN A 87 11.47 10.80 -12.15
N THR A 88 11.35 11.48 -11.01
CA THR A 88 12.48 11.97 -10.22
C THR A 88 13.31 10.82 -9.67
N ALA A 89 12.67 9.77 -9.13
CA ALA A 89 13.37 8.59 -8.62
C ALA A 89 14.19 7.90 -9.72
N LEU A 90 13.59 7.64 -10.89
CA LEU A 90 14.26 7.02 -12.03
C LEU A 90 15.45 7.86 -12.54
N LEU A 91 15.31 9.19 -12.60
CA LEU A 91 16.42 10.08 -12.97
C LEU A 91 17.56 10.04 -11.96
N ARG A 92 17.25 10.08 -10.66
CA ARG A 92 18.25 10.00 -9.60
C ARG A 92 19.01 8.68 -9.61
N MET A 93 18.30 7.56 -9.74
CA MET A 93 18.89 6.22 -9.86
C MET A 93 19.83 6.15 -11.07
N THR A 94 19.40 6.68 -12.22
CA THR A 94 20.23 6.71 -13.43
C THR A 94 21.47 7.57 -13.23
N ALA A 95 21.36 8.76 -12.65
CA ALA A 95 22.49 9.66 -12.35
C ALA A 95 23.47 9.04 -11.36
N ALA A 96 23.00 8.23 -10.43
CA ALA A 96 23.82 7.49 -9.47
C ALA A 96 24.40 6.18 -10.03
N SER A 97 24.10 5.82 -11.28
CA SER A 97 24.42 4.50 -11.88
C SER A 97 23.87 3.34 -11.06
N ASP A 98 22.73 3.55 -10.41
CA ASP A 98 22.07 2.56 -9.58
C ASP A 98 21.33 1.54 -10.46
N PRO A 99 21.64 0.23 -10.38
CA PRO A 99 21.05 -0.76 -11.26
C PRO A 99 19.58 -1.01 -10.91
N PHE A 100 18.68 -0.83 -11.88
CA PHE A 100 17.24 -1.07 -11.67
C PHE A 100 16.91 -2.53 -11.35
N GLU A 101 17.76 -3.44 -11.82
CA GLU A 101 17.61 -4.89 -11.69
C GLU A 101 17.69 -5.41 -10.25
N GLN A 102 18.25 -4.63 -9.33
CA GLN A 102 18.29 -4.98 -7.90
C GLN A 102 16.93 -4.77 -7.19
N TYR A 103 16.01 -4.03 -7.83
CA TYR A 103 14.72 -3.75 -7.24
C TYR A 103 13.71 -4.87 -7.52
N LEU A 104 12.88 -5.16 -6.54
CA LEU A 104 11.92 -6.25 -6.59
C LEU A 104 11.02 -6.17 -7.84
N ASP A 105 10.77 -7.30 -8.47
CA ASP A 105 9.98 -7.46 -9.70
C ASP A 105 10.60 -6.82 -10.97
N VAL A 106 11.79 -6.27 -10.92
CA VAL A 106 12.46 -5.65 -12.07
C VAL A 106 13.47 -6.63 -12.67
N SER A 107 13.11 -7.22 -13.81
CA SER A 107 14.03 -8.05 -14.60
C SER A 107 14.89 -7.21 -15.53
N ASP A 108 15.99 -7.77 -16.06
CA ASP A 108 16.90 -7.11 -17.00
C ASP A 108 16.16 -6.52 -18.21
N ASP A 109 15.22 -7.30 -18.81
CA ASP A 109 14.40 -6.81 -19.93
C ASP A 109 13.51 -5.64 -19.53
N LEU A 110 12.86 -5.71 -18.36
CA LEU A 110 12.01 -4.61 -17.88
C LEU A 110 12.86 -3.37 -17.57
N ALA A 111 14.03 -3.53 -16.95
CA ALA A 111 14.96 -2.44 -16.69
C ALA A 111 15.43 -1.76 -17.98
N ALA A 112 15.79 -2.53 -19.00
CA ALA A 112 16.17 -2.00 -20.30
C ALA A 112 15.04 -1.18 -20.95
N ARG A 113 13.80 -1.66 -20.87
CA ARG A 113 12.60 -0.93 -21.35
C ARG A 113 12.37 0.35 -20.57
N ILE A 114 12.49 0.32 -19.22
CA ILE A 114 12.34 1.51 -18.39
C ILE A 114 13.40 2.56 -18.76
N ARG A 115 14.67 2.14 -18.98
CA ARG A 115 15.73 3.05 -19.41
C ARG A 115 15.45 3.68 -20.77
N LYS A 116 14.90 2.92 -21.73
CA LYS A 116 14.51 3.42 -23.06
C LYS A 116 13.44 4.50 -22.96
N GLU A 117 12.48 4.35 -22.05
CA GLU A 117 11.37 5.30 -21.85
C GLU A 117 11.67 6.35 -20.74
N LEU A 118 12.92 6.43 -20.26
CA LEU A 118 13.29 7.26 -19.11
C LEU A 118 12.89 8.72 -19.30
N LEU A 119 13.20 9.30 -20.45
CA LEU A 119 13.00 10.73 -20.75
C LEU A 119 11.65 11.05 -21.38
N SER A 120 10.73 10.10 -21.45
CA SER A 120 9.36 10.37 -21.96
C SER A 120 8.54 11.22 -20.97
N PHE A 121 8.93 11.27 -19.68
CA PHE A 121 8.25 12.00 -18.60
C PHE A 121 6.74 11.75 -18.54
N SER A 122 6.33 10.57 -18.91
CA SER A 122 4.92 10.16 -18.93
C SER A 122 4.32 10.08 -17.54
N SER A 123 2.99 10.08 -17.47
CA SER A 123 2.29 9.73 -16.23
C SER A 123 2.62 8.31 -15.80
N PHE A 124 2.31 7.97 -14.55
CA PHE A 124 2.56 6.63 -14.02
C PHE A 124 1.82 5.56 -14.85
N GLU A 125 0.56 5.79 -15.17
CA GLU A 125 -0.26 4.86 -15.95
C GLU A 125 0.15 4.77 -17.42
N ASP A 126 0.48 5.90 -18.06
CA ASP A 126 1.00 5.90 -19.42
C ASP A 126 2.31 5.12 -19.53
N ARG A 127 3.18 5.27 -18.52
CA ARG A 127 4.41 4.48 -18.42
C ARG A 127 4.11 2.99 -18.30
N ILE A 128 3.14 2.58 -17.48
CA ILE A 128 2.71 1.18 -17.43
C ILE A 128 2.24 0.71 -18.80
N GLY A 129 1.44 1.53 -19.49
CA GLY A 129 0.93 1.25 -20.85
C GLY A 129 2.07 1.02 -21.86
N ALA A 130 3.08 1.90 -21.87
CA ALA A 130 4.24 1.81 -22.74
C ALA A 130 5.11 0.56 -22.48
N LEU A 131 5.22 0.14 -21.23
CA LEU A 131 6.01 -1.02 -20.83
C LEU A 131 5.28 -2.36 -20.98
N LYS A 132 3.94 -2.33 -21.14
CA LYS A 132 3.10 -3.53 -21.19
C LYS A 132 3.41 -4.41 -22.41
N THR A 133 3.48 -5.72 -22.18
CA THR A 133 3.66 -6.74 -23.21
C THR A 133 2.81 -7.98 -22.87
N ARG A 134 2.90 -9.03 -23.70
CA ARG A 134 2.29 -10.32 -23.36
C ARG A 134 2.88 -10.97 -22.11
N GLN A 135 4.16 -10.70 -21.82
CA GLN A 135 4.88 -11.26 -20.65
C GLN A 135 4.71 -10.41 -19.40
N TYR A 136 4.52 -9.09 -19.57
CA TYR A 136 4.39 -8.13 -18.48
C TYR A 136 2.96 -7.62 -18.39
N THR A 137 2.23 -8.12 -17.39
CA THR A 137 0.88 -7.64 -17.09
C THR A 137 0.93 -6.24 -16.46
N TYR A 138 -0.18 -5.50 -16.56
CA TYR A 138 -0.36 -4.20 -15.90
C TYR A 138 0.06 -4.24 -14.43
N THR A 139 -0.44 -5.22 -13.68
CA THR A 139 -0.21 -5.35 -12.23
C THR A 139 1.26 -5.61 -11.91
N ARG A 140 1.97 -6.39 -12.74
CA ARG A 140 3.40 -6.66 -12.54
C ARG A 140 4.22 -5.41 -12.75
N ILE A 141 3.96 -4.65 -13.82
CA ILE A 141 4.69 -3.41 -14.12
C ILE A 141 4.38 -2.35 -13.05
N SER A 142 3.12 -2.19 -12.68
CA SER A 142 2.71 -1.25 -11.62
C SER A 142 3.48 -1.51 -10.32
N ARG A 143 3.58 -2.79 -9.89
CA ARG A 143 4.35 -3.16 -8.71
C ARG A 143 5.85 -2.87 -8.87
N ALA A 144 6.46 -3.25 -10.00
CA ALA A 144 7.86 -2.98 -10.26
C ALA A 144 8.20 -1.48 -10.21
N LEU A 145 7.36 -0.63 -10.81
CA LEU A 145 7.52 0.83 -10.75
C LEU A 145 7.33 1.39 -9.33
N LEU A 146 6.40 0.82 -8.55
CA LEU A 146 6.26 1.18 -7.13
C LEU A 146 7.48 0.73 -6.32
N HIS A 147 8.05 -0.45 -6.58
CA HIS A 147 9.26 -0.89 -5.89
C HIS A 147 10.46 0.01 -6.20
N LEU A 148 10.62 0.46 -7.44
CA LEU A 148 11.63 1.46 -7.81
C LEU A 148 11.38 2.79 -7.07
N LEU A 149 10.15 3.29 -7.05
CA LEU A 149 9.80 4.53 -6.34
C LEU A 149 10.08 4.44 -4.85
N LEU A 150 9.73 3.31 -4.23
CA LEU A 150 9.86 3.08 -2.78
C LEU A 150 11.24 2.56 -2.38
N GLY A 151 12.10 2.26 -3.33
CA GLY A 151 13.42 1.71 -3.06
C GLY A 151 13.38 0.32 -2.45
N ILE A 152 12.45 -0.55 -2.87
CA ILE A 152 12.32 -1.92 -2.34
C ILE A 152 13.16 -2.87 -3.19
N THR A 153 14.18 -3.46 -2.58
CA THR A 153 15.12 -4.36 -3.25
C THR A 153 14.78 -5.84 -3.01
N ASP A 154 15.31 -6.72 -3.88
CA ASP A 154 15.23 -8.18 -3.68
C ASP A 154 15.92 -8.59 -2.38
N GLN A 155 17.03 -7.93 -2.02
CA GLN A 155 17.76 -8.21 -0.78
C GLN A 155 16.92 -7.93 0.46
N GLU A 156 16.21 -6.81 0.51
CA GLU A 156 15.30 -6.48 1.63
C GLU A 156 14.18 -7.52 1.76
N ILE A 157 13.63 -8.00 0.64
CA ILE A 157 12.61 -9.04 0.66
C ILE A 157 13.16 -10.39 1.12
N MET A 158 14.39 -10.74 0.71
CA MET A 158 15.05 -11.95 1.20
C MET A 158 15.31 -11.89 2.72
N ALA A 159 15.77 -10.76 3.23
CA ALA A 159 15.97 -10.53 4.65
C ALA A 159 14.63 -10.62 5.42
N GLY A 160 13.58 -9.96 4.93
CA GLY A 160 12.23 -10.05 5.50
C GLY A 160 11.69 -11.48 5.50
N ARG A 161 11.96 -12.25 4.44
CA ARG A 161 11.59 -13.67 4.36
C ARG A 161 12.32 -14.53 5.39
N ALA A 162 13.60 -14.26 5.60
CA ALA A 162 14.39 -14.93 6.63
C ALA A 162 13.89 -14.61 8.04
N ALA A 163 13.35 -13.40 8.25
CA ALA A 163 12.70 -12.96 9.48
C ALA A 163 11.20 -13.36 9.58
N ASP A 164 10.75 -14.38 8.82
CA ASP A 164 9.36 -14.90 8.77
C ASP A 164 8.31 -13.83 8.38
N TYR A 165 8.71 -12.81 7.63
CA TYR A 165 7.90 -11.69 7.08
C TYR A 165 7.25 -10.73 8.09
N ALA A 166 7.17 -11.07 9.35
CA ALA A 166 6.48 -10.26 10.36
C ALA A 166 7.32 -10.15 11.65
N PRO A 167 8.48 -9.46 11.61
CA PRO A 167 9.39 -9.38 12.75
C PRO A 167 8.88 -8.47 13.87
N TYR A 168 7.80 -7.73 13.68
CA TYR A 168 7.13 -6.91 14.69
C TYR A 168 5.62 -6.83 14.42
N ALA A 169 4.88 -6.36 15.42
CA ALA A 169 3.47 -6.01 15.29
C ALA A 169 3.26 -4.54 15.68
N ARG A 170 2.55 -3.76 14.86
CA ARG A 170 2.22 -2.37 15.13
C ARG A 170 0.75 -2.24 15.49
N VAL A 171 0.46 -1.65 16.66
CA VAL A 171 -0.90 -1.36 17.12
C VAL A 171 -1.32 -0.01 16.58
N LEU A 172 -2.31 0.02 15.67
CA LEU A 172 -2.86 1.24 15.10
C LEU A 172 -4.05 1.78 15.89
N GLY A 173 -4.77 0.88 16.56
CA GLY A 173 -5.91 1.26 17.39
C GLY A 173 -6.38 0.09 18.26
N PHE A 174 -7.07 0.41 19.34
CA PHE A 174 -7.70 -0.59 20.19
C PHE A 174 -8.88 0.00 20.98
N ASN A 175 -9.75 -0.86 21.50
CA ASN A 175 -10.81 -0.49 22.42
C ASN A 175 -10.25 -0.39 23.83
N ARG A 176 -10.62 0.62 24.62
CA ARG A 176 -10.14 0.79 26.00
C ARG A 176 -10.35 -0.44 26.86
N GLY A 177 -11.46 -1.16 26.68
CA GLY A 177 -11.72 -2.42 27.36
C GLY A 177 -10.75 -3.55 27.05
N ALA A 178 -9.96 -3.43 25.95
CA ALA A 178 -8.98 -4.42 25.51
C ALA A 178 -7.55 -4.16 26.06
N SER A 179 -7.35 -3.20 26.95
CA SER A 179 -6.02 -2.86 27.49
C SER A 179 -5.32 -4.05 28.16
N ALA A 180 -6.09 -4.90 28.86
CA ALA A 180 -5.57 -6.12 29.48
C ALA A 180 -5.07 -7.11 28.42
N VAL A 181 -5.77 -7.23 27.28
CA VAL A 181 -5.37 -8.11 26.18
C VAL A 181 -4.05 -7.64 25.57
N LEU A 182 -3.86 -6.33 25.36
CA LEU A 182 -2.60 -5.79 24.87
C LEU A 182 -1.44 -6.07 25.83
N SER A 183 -1.68 -5.97 27.15
CA SER A 183 -0.70 -6.30 28.16
C SER A 183 -0.31 -7.80 28.11
N ASP A 184 -1.28 -8.68 27.93
CA ASP A 184 -1.04 -10.11 27.78
C ASP A 184 -0.29 -10.45 26.49
N ILE A 185 -0.65 -9.82 25.37
CA ILE A 185 0.07 -9.98 24.10
C ILE A 185 1.52 -9.53 24.26
N LYS A 186 1.77 -8.39 24.91
CA LYS A 186 3.12 -7.88 25.16
C LYS A 186 3.95 -8.83 26.05
N LYS A 187 3.32 -9.48 27.01
CA LYS A 187 4.00 -10.42 27.95
C LYS A 187 4.28 -11.78 27.33
N ARG A 188 3.38 -12.28 26.48
CA ARG A 188 3.41 -13.65 25.92
C ARG A 188 3.83 -13.71 24.46
N GLY A 189 3.82 -12.57 23.76
CA GLY A 189 4.19 -12.49 22.36
C GLY A 189 5.69 -12.72 22.16
N THR A 190 6.04 -13.33 21.04
CA THR A 190 7.42 -13.61 20.64
C THR A 190 8.02 -12.54 19.74
N ILE A 191 7.20 -11.59 19.28
CA ILE A 191 7.63 -10.46 18.44
C ILE A 191 7.36 -9.13 19.17
N PRO A 192 8.19 -8.10 18.95
CA PRO A 192 7.99 -6.78 19.52
C PRO A 192 6.62 -6.19 19.16
N LEU A 193 5.94 -5.60 20.14
CA LEU A 193 4.66 -4.90 19.96
C LEU A 193 4.88 -3.39 20.01
N ILE A 194 4.71 -2.71 18.89
CA ILE A 194 4.91 -1.27 18.77
C ILE A 194 3.58 -0.56 18.99
N THR A 195 3.46 0.14 20.10
CA THR A 195 2.28 0.96 20.43
C THR A 195 2.54 2.45 20.20
N LYS A 196 3.81 2.85 20.09
CA LYS A 196 4.22 4.23 19.84
C LYS A 196 5.42 4.23 18.88
N THR A 197 5.28 4.93 17.78
CA THR A 197 6.30 4.97 16.71
C THR A 197 7.65 5.48 17.21
N ALA A 198 7.64 6.47 18.10
CA ALA A 198 8.88 7.06 18.63
C ALA A 198 9.72 6.06 19.47
N ASP A 199 9.08 5.06 20.06
CA ASP A 199 9.77 4.07 20.90
C ASP A 199 10.28 2.85 20.09
N ALA A 200 10.03 2.83 18.78
CA ALA A 200 10.37 1.68 17.93
C ALA A 200 11.88 1.43 17.82
N GLY A 201 12.69 2.49 17.85
CA GLY A 201 14.15 2.39 17.81
C GLY A 201 14.77 1.69 19.03
N ASP A 202 14.09 1.71 20.17
CA ASP A 202 14.50 1.01 21.39
C ASP A 202 14.04 -0.47 21.40
N LEU A 203 13.15 -0.84 20.50
CA LEU A 203 12.49 -2.15 20.47
C LEU A 203 12.88 -3.01 19.28
N LEU A 204 13.34 -2.40 18.19
CA LEU A 204 13.63 -3.06 16.91
C LEU A 204 15.09 -2.91 16.53
N GLU A 205 15.68 -4.01 16.04
CA GLU A 205 17.05 -4.06 15.55
C GLU A 205 17.10 -4.75 14.17
N GLY A 206 18.19 -4.54 13.44
CA GLY A 206 18.48 -5.20 12.16
C GLY A 206 17.33 -5.13 11.17
N THR A 207 16.97 -6.26 10.57
CA THR A 207 15.91 -6.36 9.54
C THR A 207 14.56 -5.82 10.03
N ALA A 208 14.21 -6.03 11.32
CA ALA A 208 12.95 -5.50 11.86
C ALA A 208 12.93 -3.97 11.86
N TRP A 209 14.04 -3.35 12.24
CA TRP A 209 14.18 -1.89 12.20
C TRP A 209 14.18 -1.34 10.77
N GLU A 210 14.92 -1.97 9.85
CA GLU A 210 14.94 -1.57 8.44
C GLU A 210 13.56 -1.65 7.81
N MET A 211 12.80 -2.73 8.05
CA MET A 211 11.43 -2.88 7.57
C MET A 211 10.51 -1.80 8.16
N PHE A 212 10.65 -1.51 9.46
CA PHE A 212 9.85 -0.46 10.10
C PHE A 212 10.15 0.93 9.53
N GLN A 213 11.42 1.25 9.30
CA GLN A 213 11.80 2.51 8.64
C GLN A 213 11.23 2.61 7.21
N LYS A 214 11.21 1.49 6.47
CA LYS A 214 10.61 1.43 5.13
C LYS A 214 9.10 1.67 5.19
N ASP A 215 8.38 1.08 6.15
CA ASP A 215 6.96 1.36 6.39
C ASP A 215 6.69 2.85 6.66
N LEU A 216 7.51 3.46 7.51
CA LEU A 216 7.41 4.90 7.79
C LEU A 216 7.68 5.75 6.56
N PHE A 217 8.70 5.40 5.77
CA PHE A 217 9.01 6.09 4.52
C PHE A 217 7.82 6.03 3.55
N CYS A 218 7.24 4.84 3.35
CA CYS A 218 6.07 4.67 2.47
C CYS A 218 4.88 5.52 2.94
N SER A 219 4.62 5.53 4.25
CA SER A 219 3.56 6.34 4.85
C SER A 219 3.81 7.83 4.66
N HIS A 220 5.02 8.30 4.94
CA HIS A 220 5.37 9.71 4.78
C HIS A 220 5.36 10.16 3.32
N LEU A 221 5.78 9.31 2.38
CA LEU A 221 5.67 9.60 0.95
C LEU A 221 4.21 9.77 0.52
N TYR A 222 3.32 8.88 0.98
CA TYR A 222 1.88 9.00 0.76
C TYR A 222 1.34 10.31 1.35
N GLN A 223 1.69 10.63 2.60
CA GLN A 223 1.27 11.87 3.26
C GLN A 223 1.76 13.13 2.52
N ALA A 224 2.98 13.10 1.97
CA ALA A 224 3.51 14.20 1.18
C ALA A 224 2.69 14.43 -0.09
N VAL A 225 2.27 13.35 -0.78
CA VAL A 225 1.38 13.44 -1.95
C VAL A 225 0.01 13.98 -1.55
N VAL A 226 -0.59 13.47 -0.47
CA VAL A 226 -1.87 14.00 0.05
C VAL A 226 -1.75 15.48 0.38
N SER A 227 -0.71 15.88 1.10
CA SER A 227 -0.50 17.28 1.50
C SER A 227 -0.33 18.20 0.30
N GLY A 228 0.41 17.75 -0.73
CA GLY A 228 0.60 18.51 -1.98
C GLY A 228 -0.69 18.63 -2.77
N LYS A 229 -1.45 17.53 -2.91
CA LYS A 229 -2.69 17.46 -3.72
C LYS A 229 -3.85 18.25 -3.08
N TYR A 230 -4.02 18.12 -1.77
CA TYR A 230 -5.19 18.66 -1.04
C TYR A 230 -4.86 19.91 -0.20
N HIS A 231 -3.62 20.39 -0.25
CA HIS A 231 -3.16 21.56 0.54
C HIS A 231 -3.48 21.44 2.04
N THR A 232 -3.40 20.21 2.57
CA THR A 232 -3.73 19.88 3.94
C THR A 232 -2.51 19.43 4.72
N ARG A 233 -2.56 19.57 6.06
CA ARG A 233 -1.51 19.07 6.96
C ARG A 233 -2.02 17.83 7.68
N LEU A 234 -1.33 16.72 7.50
CA LEU A 234 -1.58 15.48 8.22
C LEU A 234 -0.59 15.36 9.39
N LYS A 235 -1.03 14.70 10.46
CA LYS A 235 -0.11 14.25 11.52
C LYS A 235 0.81 13.18 10.93
N ASN A 236 2.11 13.31 11.13
CA ASN A 236 3.06 12.29 10.71
C ASN A 236 3.02 11.08 11.66
N GLU A 237 3.67 10.00 11.26
CA GLU A 237 3.67 8.73 11.99
C GLU A 237 4.23 8.83 13.42
N TYR A 238 5.09 9.79 13.71
CA TYR A 238 5.64 10.01 15.05
C TYR A 238 4.70 10.80 15.96
N THR A 239 3.83 11.62 15.39
CA THR A 239 2.87 12.48 16.13
C THR A 239 1.46 11.92 16.15
N HIS A 240 1.21 10.85 15.37
CA HIS A 240 -0.08 10.17 15.36
C HIS A 240 -0.17 9.22 16.56
N SER A 241 -1.10 9.48 17.47
CA SER A 241 -1.38 8.57 18.58
C SER A 241 -2.19 7.37 18.14
N VAL A 242 -2.03 6.24 18.84
CA VAL A 242 -2.90 5.07 18.66
C VAL A 242 -4.35 5.46 18.86
N VAL A 243 -5.23 5.02 17.97
CA VAL A 243 -6.67 5.31 18.03
C VAL A 243 -7.28 4.52 19.18
N MET A 244 -7.79 5.21 20.19
CA MET A 244 -8.52 4.60 21.31
C MET A 244 -10.02 4.84 21.13
N LYS A 245 -10.76 3.73 21.02
CA LYS A 245 -12.22 3.77 21.01
C LYS A 245 -12.75 3.51 22.42
N SER A 246 -13.66 4.34 22.87
CA SER A 246 -14.41 4.15 24.14
C SER A 246 -15.37 3.00 24.06
#